data_766e1f21833115ebda09b5252b5b01f5
#
_entry.id   766e1f21833115ebda09b5252b5b01f5
#
_cell.length_a   1.000
_cell.length_b   1.000
_cell.length_c   1.000
_cell.angle_alpha   90.00
_cell.angle_beta   90.00
_cell.angle_gamma   90.00
#
_symmetry.space_group_name_H-M   'P 1'
#
loop_
_entity.id
_entity.type
_entity.pdbx_description
1 polymer ?
#
loop_
_entity_poly.entity_id
_entity_poly.type
_entity_poly.pdbx_seq_one_letter_code
_entity_poly.pdbx_strand_id
1 'polypeptide(L)'
;MSVIDDAPGGASDGAFEAASSGASGDVFDDALAKDRAIPDLDWHVFPEGTERDVLEAPSGALARVRLGPIDGPRVILVPGVTGSKEDFVLMFPLLAAAGYRVESLDLAGQYESWQAGPGNLDPPRPRYDYRLFADDMIAALVDGAAPAHVLGYSFAGLVAQQVLVERPELFASLTLLSTPPASGQVFRGVKRIGRFSAGASPRTGAALLLWGIRNNLNRVPPRRIAFVRERFALTRRDSVNDIVGLMMTTPDVTAEVHAQPIPKLVAVGMHDLWPTEEYAAYALAIGAELRVYPTGHSPCETTPHQLTRDMLAMFAAAP
;
A
#
# COMPACT_ATOMS: atom_id res chain seq x y z
N MET A 1 -5.89 67.55 30.59
CA MET A 1 -6.46 68.44 29.60
C MET A 1 -6.55 67.70 28.32
N SER A 2 -7.69 67.20 28.10
CA SER A 2 -8.70 67.59 27.13
C SER A 2 -8.44 66.97 25.78
N VAL A 3 -9.21 66.10 25.27
CA VAL A 3 -10.62 65.97 24.85
C VAL A 3 -10.55 65.39 23.43
N ILE A 4 -11.12 64.19 23.22
CA ILE A 4 -12.29 63.79 22.39
C ILE A 4 -12.22 64.33 20.94
N ASP A 5 -12.41 63.56 19.87
CA ASP A 5 -13.62 62.96 19.35
C ASP A 5 -13.36 62.17 18.02
N ASP A 6 -14.01 61.12 17.90
CA ASP A 6 -15.06 60.63 17.03
C ASP A 6 -14.65 59.95 15.71
N ALA A 7 -15.17 58.75 15.60
CA ALA A 7 -15.42 57.94 14.39
C ALA A 7 -16.55 58.59 13.54
N PRO A 8 -16.97 58.10 12.35
CA PRO A 8 -17.10 56.66 11.99
C PRO A 8 -16.96 56.38 10.48
N GLY A 9 -17.06 55.11 10.17
CA GLY A 9 -17.84 54.73 9.02
C GLY A 9 -17.13 54.00 7.88
N GLY A 10 -17.59 52.83 7.63
CA GLY A 10 -17.49 52.18 6.32
C GLY A 10 -17.25 50.67 6.36
N ALA A 11 -18.27 49.99 6.83
CA ALA A 11 -18.39 48.53 6.55
C ALA A 11 -18.60 48.30 5.05
N SER A 12 -17.86 47.37 4.49
CA SER A 12 -18.32 46.61 3.35
C SER A 12 -18.00 45.13 3.61
N ASP A 13 -19.00 44.47 4.19
CA ASP A 13 -19.12 43.02 4.21
C ASP A 13 -19.18 42.53 2.77
N GLY A 14 -18.04 42.01 2.30
CA GLY A 14 -17.98 41.12 1.13
C GLY A 14 -18.20 39.68 1.59
N ALA A 15 -19.47 39.27 1.66
CA ALA A 15 -19.84 37.88 1.83
C ALA A 15 -19.23 37.06 0.70
N PHE A 16 -18.18 36.31 1.01
CA PHE A 16 -17.78 35.18 0.19
C PHE A 16 -18.83 34.07 0.42
N GLU A 17 -19.82 34.03 -0.43
CA GLU A 17 -20.73 32.88 -0.55
C GLU A 17 -19.93 31.64 -0.88
N ALA A 18 -19.77 30.79 0.11
CA ALA A 18 -19.31 29.42 -0.06
C ALA A 18 -20.38 28.61 -0.79
N ALA A 19 -20.35 28.64 -2.11
CA ALA A 19 -21.01 27.63 -2.92
C ALA A 19 -20.09 26.39 -2.94
N SER A 20 -20.27 25.50 -1.98
CA SER A 20 -19.65 24.18 -2.01
C SER A 20 -20.64 23.13 -1.52
N SER A 21 -21.16 22.36 -2.45
CA SER A 21 -20.86 20.93 -2.48
C SER A 21 -21.52 20.09 -1.37
N GLY A 22 -22.85 19.97 -1.38
CA GLY A 22 -23.58 18.92 -0.63
C GLY A 22 -23.21 17.50 -1.07
N ALA A 23 -22.82 17.31 -2.34
CA ALA A 23 -22.52 15.98 -2.89
C ALA A 23 -21.19 15.37 -2.42
N SER A 24 -20.18 16.16 -2.04
CA SER A 24 -18.89 15.61 -1.58
C SER A 24 -18.92 15.19 -0.12
N GLY A 25 -19.68 15.86 0.73
CA GLY A 25 -19.82 15.53 2.15
C GLY A 25 -20.52 14.19 2.36
N ASP A 26 -21.58 13.93 1.64
CA ASP A 26 -22.39 12.69 1.76
C ASP A 26 -21.59 11.43 1.34
N VAL A 27 -20.75 11.53 0.32
CA VAL A 27 -19.90 10.41 -0.15
C VAL A 27 -18.77 10.08 0.85
N PHE A 28 -18.24 11.09 1.53
CA PHE A 28 -17.22 10.87 2.59
C PHE A 28 -17.83 10.15 3.79
N ASP A 29 -19.00 10.55 4.24
CA ASP A 29 -19.68 9.94 5.37
C ASP A 29 -20.12 8.49 5.07
N ASP A 30 -20.56 8.18 3.85
CA ASP A 30 -20.94 6.84 3.44
C ASP A 30 -19.77 5.84 3.45
N ALA A 31 -18.62 6.20 2.89
CA ALA A 31 -17.44 5.33 2.88
C ALA A 31 -16.92 5.05 4.30
N LEU A 32 -16.86 6.07 5.16
CA LEU A 32 -16.47 5.92 6.57
C LEU A 32 -17.48 5.05 7.34
N ALA A 33 -18.77 5.21 7.10
CA ALA A 33 -19.81 4.40 7.74
C ALA A 33 -19.69 2.92 7.34
N LYS A 34 -19.46 2.63 6.06
CA LYS A 34 -19.22 1.27 5.54
C LYS A 34 -17.97 0.65 6.15
N ASP A 35 -16.85 1.40 6.24
CA ASP A 35 -15.62 0.89 6.86
C ASP A 35 -15.82 0.53 8.35
N ARG A 36 -16.60 1.34 9.09
CA ARG A 36 -16.92 1.06 10.48
C ARG A 36 -17.84 -0.16 10.68
N ALA A 37 -18.57 -0.55 9.65
CA ALA A 37 -19.51 -1.67 9.67
C ALA A 37 -18.86 -2.99 9.24
N ILE A 38 -17.56 -3.03 8.89
CA ILE A 38 -16.87 -4.24 8.46
C ILE A 38 -16.88 -5.27 9.60
N PRO A 39 -17.48 -6.47 9.38
CA PRO A 39 -17.49 -7.52 10.39
C PRO A 39 -16.15 -8.27 10.48
N ASP A 40 -16.00 -9.11 11.50
CA ASP A 40 -14.93 -10.11 11.52
C ASP A 40 -15.25 -11.23 10.52
N LEU A 41 -14.62 -11.18 9.36
CA LEU A 41 -14.89 -12.08 8.22
C LEU A 41 -13.90 -13.25 8.13
N ASP A 42 -14.25 -14.24 7.33
CA ASP A 42 -13.33 -15.30 6.94
C ASP A 42 -12.40 -14.80 5.81
N TRP A 43 -11.13 -14.63 6.13
CA TRP A 43 -10.13 -14.07 5.23
C TRP A 43 -9.68 -15.03 4.12
N HIS A 44 -10.06 -16.31 4.18
CA HIS A 44 -9.80 -17.29 3.11
C HIS A 44 -10.79 -17.17 1.95
N VAL A 45 -11.92 -16.49 2.17
CA VAL A 45 -13.03 -16.43 1.23
C VAL A 45 -12.94 -15.15 0.40
N PHE A 46 -12.61 -15.33 -0.86
CA PHE A 46 -12.71 -14.26 -1.85
C PHE A 46 -14.16 -14.11 -2.36
N PRO A 47 -14.51 -12.93 -2.90
CA PRO A 47 -15.79 -12.72 -3.56
C PRO A 47 -16.09 -13.75 -4.65
N GLU A 48 -17.37 -14.04 -4.87
CA GLU A 48 -17.80 -14.94 -5.94
C GLU A 48 -17.28 -14.47 -7.31
N GLY A 49 -16.89 -15.41 -8.16
CA GLY A 49 -16.30 -15.13 -9.47
C GLY A 49 -14.81 -14.82 -9.44
N THR A 50 -14.17 -14.86 -8.25
CA THR A 50 -12.71 -14.72 -8.17
C THR A 50 -12.01 -15.92 -8.81
N GLU A 51 -11.20 -15.65 -9.82
CA GLU A 51 -10.32 -16.61 -10.46
C GLU A 51 -9.05 -16.80 -9.61
N ARG A 52 -8.57 -18.04 -9.50
CA ARG A 52 -7.30 -18.38 -8.85
C ARG A 52 -6.41 -19.06 -9.87
N ASP A 53 -5.18 -18.56 -10.01
CA ASP A 53 -4.19 -19.15 -10.88
C ASP A 53 -2.77 -18.93 -10.31
N VAL A 54 -1.79 -19.23 -11.14
CA VAL A 54 -0.38 -19.07 -10.83
C VAL A 54 0.24 -18.20 -11.91
N LEU A 55 1.00 -17.20 -11.49
CA LEU A 55 1.87 -16.43 -12.35
C LEU A 55 3.24 -17.11 -12.39
N GLU A 56 3.71 -17.49 -13.56
CA GLU A 56 5.08 -17.94 -13.76
C GLU A 56 6.00 -16.71 -13.80
N ALA A 57 6.73 -16.49 -12.70
CA ALA A 57 7.63 -15.36 -12.51
C ALA A 57 9.09 -15.85 -12.47
N PRO A 58 10.10 -14.97 -12.61
CA PRO A 58 11.51 -15.34 -12.55
C PRO A 58 11.90 -16.07 -11.26
N SER A 59 11.30 -15.72 -10.13
CA SER A 59 11.55 -16.41 -8.85
C SER A 59 10.82 -17.74 -8.71
N GLY A 60 9.92 -18.09 -9.64
CA GLY A 60 9.07 -19.27 -9.64
C GLY A 60 7.58 -18.94 -9.64
N ALA A 61 6.76 -19.95 -9.35
CA ALA A 61 5.32 -19.84 -9.34
C ALA A 61 4.79 -18.95 -8.21
N LEU A 62 4.07 -17.89 -8.55
CA LEU A 62 3.42 -16.97 -7.61
C LEU A 62 1.91 -17.18 -7.61
N ALA A 63 1.34 -17.49 -6.45
CA ALA A 63 -0.10 -17.63 -6.28
C ALA A 63 -0.80 -16.30 -6.52
N ARG A 64 -1.80 -16.28 -7.41
CA ARG A 64 -2.50 -15.08 -7.87
C ARG A 64 -4.01 -15.26 -7.81
N VAL A 65 -4.71 -14.17 -7.58
CA VAL A 65 -6.18 -14.06 -7.68
C VAL A 65 -6.56 -12.88 -8.56
N ARG A 66 -7.68 -13.03 -9.29
CA ARG A 66 -8.20 -12.01 -10.20
C ARG A 66 -9.73 -11.93 -10.13
N LEU A 67 -10.28 -10.72 -10.26
CA LEU A 67 -11.73 -10.48 -10.28
C LEU A 67 -12.04 -9.31 -11.20
N GLY A 68 -13.25 -9.28 -11.76
CA GLY A 68 -13.76 -8.21 -12.60
C GLY A 68 -13.66 -8.51 -14.09
N PRO A 69 -14.09 -7.57 -14.95
CA PRO A 69 -14.18 -7.80 -16.39
C PRO A 69 -12.79 -8.05 -17.00
N ILE A 70 -12.70 -9.05 -17.87
CA ILE A 70 -11.44 -9.49 -18.46
C ILE A 70 -10.77 -8.39 -19.30
N ASP A 71 -11.57 -7.54 -19.95
CA ASP A 71 -11.12 -6.42 -20.78
C ASP A 71 -11.10 -5.08 -20.01
N GLY A 72 -11.36 -5.10 -18.70
CA GLY A 72 -11.33 -3.89 -17.87
C GLY A 72 -9.88 -3.39 -17.66
N PRO A 73 -9.70 -2.07 -17.41
CA PRO A 73 -8.39 -1.55 -17.03
C PRO A 73 -7.89 -2.27 -15.79
N ARG A 74 -6.57 -2.58 -15.78
CA ARG A 74 -6.00 -3.43 -14.74
C ARG A 74 -5.62 -2.63 -13.49
N VAL A 75 -5.88 -3.25 -12.33
CA VAL A 75 -5.39 -2.81 -11.02
C VAL A 75 -4.63 -3.96 -10.37
N ILE A 76 -3.35 -3.78 -10.08
CA ILE A 76 -2.51 -4.78 -9.42
C ILE A 76 -2.23 -4.33 -7.99
N LEU A 77 -2.63 -5.16 -7.01
CA LEU A 77 -2.47 -4.93 -5.58
C LEU A 77 -1.39 -5.86 -5.04
N VAL A 78 -0.26 -5.31 -4.61
CA VAL A 78 0.90 -6.10 -4.16
C VAL A 78 1.08 -5.98 -2.64
N PRO A 79 1.00 -7.10 -1.88
CA PRO A 79 1.09 -7.09 -0.43
C PRO A 79 2.49 -6.77 0.09
N GLY A 80 2.56 -6.34 1.35
CA GLY A 80 3.82 -6.08 2.04
C GLY A 80 4.49 -7.35 2.57
N VAL A 81 5.59 -7.15 3.31
CA VAL A 81 6.27 -8.25 4.02
C VAL A 81 5.30 -8.92 5.01
N THR A 82 5.28 -10.25 5.01
CA THR A 82 4.33 -11.07 5.78
C THR A 82 2.85 -10.92 5.37
N GLY A 83 2.59 -10.17 4.31
CA GLY A 83 1.29 -10.02 3.68
C GLY A 83 0.95 -11.16 2.73
N SER A 84 -0.25 -11.11 2.16
CA SER A 84 -0.69 -11.98 1.08
C SER A 84 -1.82 -11.30 0.29
N LYS A 85 -2.18 -11.89 -0.84
CA LYS A 85 -3.29 -11.40 -1.69
C LYS A 85 -4.61 -11.21 -0.95
N GLU A 86 -4.82 -11.93 0.16
CA GLU A 86 -5.99 -11.80 1.02
C GLU A 86 -6.06 -10.47 1.78
N ASP A 87 -4.97 -9.73 1.90
CA ASP A 87 -4.96 -8.40 2.54
C ASP A 87 -5.90 -7.41 1.81
N PHE A 88 -6.23 -7.71 0.54
CA PHE A 88 -7.05 -6.85 -0.31
C PHE A 88 -8.46 -7.41 -0.57
N VAL A 89 -8.87 -8.50 0.09
CA VAL A 89 -10.16 -9.17 -0.18
C VAL A 89 -11.36 -8.24 -0.15
N LEU A 90 -11.33 -7.22 0.69
CA LEU A 90 -12.40 -6.20 0.81
C LEU A 90 -12.38 -5.18 -0.33
N MET A 91 -11.25 -4.96 -0.99
CA MET A 91 -11.10 -4.02 -2.09
C MET A 91 -11.51 -4.64 -3.43
N PHE A 92 -11.36 -5.96 -3.58
CA PHE A 92 -11.68 -6.67 -4.82
C PHE A 92 -13.08 -6.39 -5.35
N PRO A 93 -14.18 -6.57 -4.58
CA PRO A 93 -15.53 -6.32 -5.08
C PRO A 93 -15.76 -4.85 -5.41
N LEU A 94 -15.13 -3.92 -4.69
CA LEU A 94 -15.30 -2.48 -4.89
C LEU A 94 -14.68 -2.03 -6.22
N LEU A 95 -13.46 -2.47 -6.51
CA LEU A 95 -12.77 -2.15 -7.75
C LEU A 95 -13.38 -2.88 -8.94
N ALA A 96 -13.77 -4.15 -8.80
CA ALA A 96 -14.44 -4.91 -9.85
C ALA A 96 -15.79 -4.32 -10.22
N ALA A 97 -16.58 -3.87 -9.23
CA ALA A 97 -17.85 -3.18 -9.46
C ALA A 97 -17.68 -1.82 -10.18
N ALA A 98 -16.52 -1.19 -10.03
CA ALA A 98 -16.15 0.02 -10.77
C ALA A 98 -15.63 -0.27 -12.20
N GLY A 99 -15.62 -1.53 -12.63
CA GLY A 99 -15.25 -1.94 -14.00
C GLY A 99 -13.78 -2.29 -14.20
N TYR A 100 -12.99 -2.41 -13.11
CA TYR A 100 -11.57 -2.75 -13.19
C TYR A 100 -11.34 -4.27 -13.13
N ARG A 101 -10.32 -4.74 -13.84
CA ARG A 101 -9.74 -6.08 -13.66
C ARG A 101 -8.73 -6.02 -12.52
N VAL A 102 -9.14 -6.51 -11.35
CA VAL A 102 -8.34 -6.48 -10.11
C VAL A 102 -7.52 -7.74 -9.99
N GLU A 103 -6.25 -7.60 -9.69
CA GLU A 103 -5.32 -8.69 -9.49
C GLU A 103 -4.53 -8.50 -8.19
N SER A 104 -4.22 -9.61 -7.51
CA SER A 104 -3.26 -9.61 -6.42
C SER A 104 -2.51 -10.93 -6.38
N LEU A 105 -1.26 -10.89 -5.90
CA LEU A 105 -0.37 -12.05 -5.83
C LEU A 105 0.39 -12.08 -4.51
N ASP A 106 0.86 -13.25 -4.12
CA ASP A 106 1.76 -13.39 -2.98
C ASP A 106 3.19 -13.15 -3.40
N LEU A 107 3.97 -12.44 -2.59
CA LEU A 107 5.40 -12.25 -2.85
C LEU A 107 6.18 -13.56 -2.75
N ALA A 108 7.29 -13.65 -3.48
CA ALA A 108 8.20 -14.79 -3.43
C ALA A 108 8.62 -15.14 -1.99
N GLY A 109 8.51 -16.42 -1.64
CA GLY A 109 8.82 -16.95 -0.31
C GLY A 109 7.73 -16.71 0.74
N GLN A 110 6.57 -16.16 0.38
CA GLN A 110 5.50 -15.86 1.32
C GLN A 110 4.22 -16.62 0.98
N TYR A 111 3.54 -17.09 2.03
CA TYR A 111 2.27 -17.80 2.02
C TYR A 111 2.21 -18.87 0.92
N GLU A 112 1.24 -18.80 -0.02
CA GLU A 112 1.09 -19.80 -1.08
C GLU A 112 2.20 -19.75 -2.15
N SER A 113 2.98 -18.66 -2.21
CA SER A 113 4.19 -18.52 -3.05
C SER A 113 5.49 -18.93 -2.32
N TRP A 114 5.40 -19.74 -1.27
CA TRP A 114 6.54 -20.10 -0.42
C TRP A 114 7.67 -20.83 -1.16
N GLN A 115 7.38 -21.50 -2.29
CA GLN A 115 8.37 -22.19 -3.11
C GLN A 115 9.13 -21.26 -4.05
N ALA A 116 8.59 -20.07 -4.34
CA ALA A 116 9.26 -19.07 -5.14
C ALA A 116 10.40 -18.42 -4.34
N GLY A 117 11.53 -18.19 -5.00
CA GLY A 117 12.67 -17.58 -4.33
C GLY A 117 13.95 -17.55 -5.15
N PRO A 118 15.05 -17.10 -4.54
CA PRO A 118 16.30 -16.82 -5.25
C PRO A 118 16.97 -18.05 -5.83
N GLY A 119 16.67 -19.25 -5.30
CA GLY A 119 17.19 -20.51 -5.84
C GLY A 119 16.62 -20.90 -7.21
N ASN A 120 15.48 -20.34 -7.61
CA ASN A 120 14.84 -20.60 -8.89
C ASN A 120 15.31 -19.67 -10.02
N LEU A 121 16.07 -18.61 -9.67
CA LEU A 121 16.62 -17.69 -10.66
C LEU A 121 17.70 -18.35 -11.52
N ASP A 122 17.94 -17.82 -12.69
CA ASP A 122 19.04 -18.21 -13.58
C ASP A 122 19.99 -17.04 -13.84
N PRO A 123 21.22 -17.04 -13.28
CA PRO A 123 21.74 -18.01 -12.32
C PRO A 123 21.08 -17.88 -10.93
N PRO A 124 21.05 -18.95 -10.12
CA PRO A 124 20.53 -18.91 -8.76
C PRO A 124 21.25 -17.88 -7.89
N ARG A 125 20.51 -17.21 -6.99
CA ARG A 125 21.06 -16.24 -6.03
C ARG A 125 21.01 -16.79 -4.61
N PRO A 126 21.91 -16.33 -3.72
CA PRO A 126 21.96 -16.83 -2.34
C PRO A 126 20.89 -16.21 -1.43
N ARG A 127 20.26 -15.10 -1.83
CA ARG A 127 19.32 -14.31 -1.01
C ARG A 127 18.26 -13.66 -1.86
N TYR A 128 17.15 -13.28 -1.19
CA TYR A 128 16.18 -12.35 -1.75
C TYR A 128 16.80 -10.96 -1.82
N ASP A 129 16.65 -10.29 -2.96
CA ASP A 129 17.11 -8.93 -3.20
C ASP A 129 16.02 -8.09 -3.88
N TYR A 130 16.20 -6.78 -3.97
CA TYR A 130 15.24 -5.91 -4.64
C TYR A 130 15.02 -6.31 -6.10
N ARG A 131 16.07 -6.76 -6.78
CA ARG A 131 15.97 -7.15 -8.20
C ARG A 131 15.04 -8.34 -8.39
N LEU A 132 15.07 -9.34 -7.51
CA LEU A 132 14.14 -10.47 -7.56
C LEU A 132 12.69 -10.01 -7.49
N PHE A 133 12.35 -9.17 -6.50
CA PHE A 133 10.98 -8.69 -6.34
C PHE A 133 10.56 -7.71 -7.47
N ALA A 134 11.51 -6.94 -8.01
CA ALA A 134 11.26 -6.07 -9.15
C ALA A 134 11.00 -6.89 -10.42
N ASP A 135 11.78 -7.93 -10.68
CA ASP A 135 11.59 -8.83 -11.83
C ASP A 135 10.25 -9.55 -11.76
N ASP A 136 9.84 -10.02 -10.58
CA ASP A 136 8.54 -10.65 -10.36
C ASP A 136 7.39 -9.66 -10.58
N MET A 137 7.53 -8.42 -10.10
CA MET A 137 6.53 -7.37 -10.32
C MET A 137 6.43 -6.98 -11.80
N ILE A 138 7.55 -6.88 -12.51
CA ILE A 138 7.58 -6.66 -13.96
C ILE A 138 6.86 -7.81 -14.68
N ALA A 139 7.14 -9.07 -14.30
CA ALA A 139 6.45 -10.21 -14.85
C ALA A 139 4.93 -10.11 -14.67
N ALA A 140 4.45 -9.73 -13.49
CA ALA A 140 3.03 -9.51 -13.23
C ALA A 140 2.45 -8.38 -14.09
N LEU A 141 3.19 -7.29 -14.29
CA LEU A 141 2.75 -6.16 -15.09
C LEU A 141 2.65 -6.51 -16.59
N VAL A 142 3.57 -7.29 -17.12
CA VAL A 142 3.60 -7.67 -18.55
C VAL A 142 2.70 -8.87 -18.88
N ASP A 143 2.22 -9.62 -17.89
CA ASP A 143 1.32 -10.78 -18.07
C ASP A 143 -0.12 -10.37 -18.45
N GLY A 144 -0.37 -9.13 -18.76
CA GLY A 144 -1.68 -8.63 -19.20
C GLY A 144 -1.59 -7.28 -19.86
N ALA A 145 -2.75 -6.63 -20.08
CA ALA A 145 -2.79 -5.31 -20.69
C ALA A 145 -2.05 -4.27 -19.83
N ALA A 146 -1.15 -3.52 -20.45
CA ALA A 146 -0.44 -2.40 -19.85
C ALA A 146 -0.90 -1.08 -20.54
N PRO A 147 -0.81 0.08 -19.83
CA PRO A 147 -0.37 0.23 -18.46
C PRO A 147 -1.41 -0.24 -17.42
N ALA A 148 -0.97 -0.54 -16.20
CA ALA A 148 -1.83 -0.92 -15.08
C ALA A 148 -1.76 0.12 -13.94
N HIS A 149 -2.84 0.25 -13.15
CA HIS A 149 -2.80 0.93 -11.87
C HIS A 149 -2.15 0.01 -10.83
N VAL A 150 -1.12 0.48 -10.14
CA VAL A 150 -0.36 -0.33 -9.19
C VAL A 150 -0.53 0.20 -7.78
N LEU A 151 -0.89 -0.69 -6.84
CA LEU A 151 -0.80 -0.43 -5.41
C LEU A 151 0.30 -1.31 -4.82
N GLY A 152 1.32 -0.66 -4.25
CA GLY A 152 2.35 -1.33 -3.44
C GLY A 152 2.12 -1.06 -1.96
N TYR A 153 1.87 -2.13 -1.18
CA TYR A 153 1.68 -2.02 0.26
C TYR A 153 3.00 -2.21 1.00
N SER A 154 3.35 -1.27 1.86
CA SER A 154 4.54 -1.34 2.72
C SER A 154 5.81 -1.61 1.91
N PHE A 155 6.49 -2.75 2.11
CA PHE A 155 7.69 -3.15 1.34
C PHE A 155 7.45 -3.17 -0.17
N ALA A 156 6.29 -3.66 -0.62
CA ALA A 156 5.99 -3.70 -2.05
C ALA A 156 5.92 -2.30 -2.69
N GLY A 157 5.60 -1.26 -1.92
CA GLY A 157 5.68 0.11 -2.39
C GLY A 157 7.12 0.57 -2.65
N LEU A 158 8.10 0.08 -1.88
CA LEU A 158 9.52 0.35 -2.13
C LEU A 158 10.00 -0.34 -3.43
N VAL A 159 9.48 -1.54 -3.71
CA VAL A 159 9.74 -2.27 -4.97
C VAL A 159 9.07 -1.56 -6.14
N ALA A 160 7.78 -1.19 -6.00
CA ALA A 160 7.00 -0.55 -7.05
C ALA A 160 7.62 0.77 -7.55
N GLN A 161 8.23 1.54 -6.66
CA GLN A 161 8.95 2.76 -7.01
C GLN A 161 10.16 2.48 -7.90
N GLN A 162 10.93 1.43 -7.60
CA GLN A 162 12.09 1.04 -8.41
C GLN A 162 11.63 0.54 -9.79
N VAL A 163 10.55 -0.25 -9.83
CA VAL A 163 9.97 -0.72 -11.11
C VAL A 163 9.41 0.46 -11.92
N LEU A 164 8.74 1.43 -11.28
CA LEU A 164 8.26 2.63 -11.97
C LEU A 164 9.40 3.42 -12.62
N VAL A 165 10.54 3.55 -11.95
CA VAL A 165 11.71 4.25 -12.51
C VAL A 165 12.31 3.47 -13.70
N GLU A 166 12.33 2.15 -13.62
CA GLU A 166 12.89 1.28 -14.67
C GLU A 166 11.95 1.11 -15.87
N ARG A 167 10.64 0.98 -15.61
CA ARG A 167 9.62 0.60 -16.60
C ARG A 167 8.36 1.47 -16.45
N PRO A 168 8.49 2.80 -16.62
CA PRO A 168 7.37 3.73 -16.40
C PRO A 168 6.17 3.46 -17.30
N GLU A 169 6.39 2.92 -18.51
CA GLU A 169 5.33 2.59 -19.47
C GLU A 169 4.37 1.50 -19.00
N LEU A 170 4.71 0.77 -17.93
CA LEU A 170 3.85 -0.25 -17.35
C LEU A 170 2.84 0.31 -16.34
N PHE A 171 2.97 1.60 -15.96
CA PHE A 171 2.17 2.21 -14.91
C PHE A 171 1.18 3.25 -15.44
N ALA A 172 -0.10 3.04 -15.18
CA ALA A 172 -1.13 4.07 -15.34
C ALA A 172 -1.17 5.02 -14.12
N SER A 173 -0.92 4.49 -12.92
CA SER A 173 -0.79 5.25 -11.67
C SER A 173 -0.06 4.43 -10.60
N LEU A 174 0.41 5.09 -9.54
CA LEU A 174 1.05 4.44 -8.39
C LEU A 174 0.38 4.85 -7.08
N THR A 175 -0.12 3.86 -6.32
CA THR A 175 -0.55 4.04 -4.92
C THR A 175 0.49 3.42 -3.98
N LEU A 176 1.03 4.23 -3.09
CA LEU A 176 1.94 3.82 -2.02
C LEU A 176 1.14 3.69 -0.72
N LEU A 177 0.71 2.46 -0.41
CA LEU A 177 -0.09 2.17 0.77
C LEU A 177 0.83 1.90 1.95
N SER A 178 0.81 2.78 2.97
CA SER A 178 1.64 2.62 4.19
C SER A 178 3.10 2.25 3.89
N THR A 179 3.61 2.72 2.75
CA THR A 179 5.01 2.51 2.33
C THR A 179 5.91 3.41 3.15
N PRO A 180 7.05 2.91 3.69
CA PRO A 180 7.98 3.74 4.44
C PRO A 180 8.35 5.03 3.72
N PRO A 181 8.20 6.21 4.35
CA PRO A 181 8.41 7.51 3.70
C PRO A 181 9.88 7.96 3.73
N ALA A 182 10.82 7.03 3.55
CA ALA A 182 12.25 7.30 3.66
C ALA A 182 13.08 6.31 2.85
N SER A 183 14.31 6.72 2.49
CA SER A 183 15.37 5.88 1.95
C SER A 183 16.36 5.45 3.04
N GLY A 184 17.28 4.54 2.72
CA GLY A 184 18.27 4.01 3.66
C GLY A 184 17.64 3.13 4.75
N GLN A 185 17.93 3.44 6.02
CA GLN A 185 17.42 2.70 7.18
C GLN A 185 16.03 3.21 7.57
N VAL A 186 14.99 2.70 6.92
CA VAL A 186 13.60 3.18 7.08
C VAL A 186 13.04 3.03 8.51
N PHE A 187 13.52 2.06 9.30
CA PHE A 187 13.01 1.85 10.65
C PHE A 187 13.43 2.93 11.66
N ARG A 188 14.38 3.82 11.31
CA ARG A 188 14.77 4.95 12.18
C ARG A 188 13.63 5.92 12.46
N GLY A 189 12.73 6.11 11.49
CA GLY A 189 11.56 6.96 11.60
C GLY A 189 10.38 6.36 12.38
N VAL A 190 10.42 5.05 12.72
CA VAL A 190 9.29 4.38 13.37
C VAL A 190 9.02 4.98 14.76
N LYS A 191 7.76 5.39 14.99
CA LYS A 191 7.28 5.87 16.30
C LYS A 191 7.59 4.82 17.39
N ARG A 192 8.00 5.25 18.57
CA ARG A 192 8.25 4.42 19.77
C ARG A 192 9.52 3.58 19.78
N ILE A 193 9.98 3.00 18.66
CA ILE A 193 11.12 2.05 18.66
C ILE A 193 12.27 2.45 17.73
N GLY A 194 12.11 3.48 16.89
CA GLY A 194 13.07 3.84 15.84
C GLY A 194 14.50 4.05 16.34
N ARG A 195 14.66 4.68 17.51
CA ARG A 195 16.01 4.87 18.14
C ARG A 195 16.66 3.59 18.61
N PHE A 196 15.88 2.58 19.02
CA PHE A 196 16.37 1.29 19.50
C PHE A 196 16.56 0.28 18.39
N SER A 197 15.73 0.37 17.32
CA SER A 197 15.81 -0.54 16.17
C SER A 197 16.93 -0.21 15.18
N ALA A 198 17.48 1.02 15.23
CA ALA A 198 18.51 1.48 14.31
C ALA A 198 19.81 0.66 14.34
N GLY A 199 20.10 -0.03 15.46
CA GLY A 199 21.25 -0.93 15.62
C GLY A 199 20.91 -2.42 15.57
N ALA A 200 19.64 -2.79 15.38
CA ALA A 200 19.24 -4.19 15.33
C ALA A 200 19.69 -4.86 14.02
N SER A 201 20.06 -6.15 14.09
CA SER A 201 20.29 -6.93 12.88
C SER A 201 18.97 -7.20 12.14
N PRO A 202 18.97 -7.45 10.80
CA PRO A 202 17.77 -7.83 10.05
C PRO A 202 17.01 -8.99 10.70
N ARG A 203 17.71 -10.00 11.22
CA ARG A 203 17.12 -11.14 11.94
C ARG A 203 16.40 -10.73 13.21
N THR A 204 16.99 -9.80 13.97
CA THR A 204 16.38 -9.26 15.20
C THR A 204 15.13 -8.44 14.87
N GLY A 205 15.22 -7.58 13.86
CA GLY A 205 14.06 -6.79 13.37
C GLY A 205 12.91 -7.69 12.90
N ALA A 206 13.20 -8.70 12.08
CA ALA A 206 12.23 -9.67 11.62
C ALA A 206 11.61 -10.47 12.80
N ALA A 207 12.42 -10.90 13.77
CA ALA A 207 11.92 -11.61 14.95
C ALA A 207 10.98 -10.76 15.79
N LEU A 208 11.29 -9.47 15.98
CA LEU A 208 10.42 -8.51 16.69
C LEU A 208 9.11 -8.26 15.94
N LEU A 209 9.17 -8.09 14.61
CA LEU A 209 7.99 -7.94 13.76
C LEU A 209 7.07 -9.17 13.90
N LEU A 210 7.60 -10.36 13.69
CA LEU A 210 6.84 -11.61 13.81
C LEU A 210 6.29 -11.83 15.22
N TRP A 211 7.06 -11.46 16.25
CA TRP A 211 6.60 -11.54 17.64
C TRP A 211 5.42 -10.59 17.88
N GLY A 212 5.52 -9.34 17.41
CA GLY A 212 4.46 -8.34 17.54
C GLY A 212 3.15 -8.79 16.90
N ILE A 213 3.24 -9.35 15.68
CA ILE A 213 2.08 -9.85 14.94
C ILE A 213 1.50 -11.09 15.64
N ARG A 214 2.33 -12.06 16.03
CA ARG A 214 1.88 -13.29 16.75
C ARG A 214 1.15 -12.99 18.04
N ASN A 215 1.57 -11.95 18.76
CA ASN A 215 0.95 -11.53 20.01
C ASN A 215 -0.21 -10.53 19.82
N ASN A 216 -0.62 -10.30 18.58
CA ASN A 216 -1.73 -9.41 18.23
C ASN A 216 -1.63 -8.02 18.90
N LEU A 217 -0.44 -7.39 18.83
CA LEU A 217 -0.22 -6.05 19.41
C LEU A 217 -1.16 -4.99 18.81
N ASN A 218 -1.57 -5.19 17.55
CA ASN A 218 -2.50 -4.30 16.85
C ASN A 218 -3.97 -4.59 17.17
N ARG A 219 -4.26 -5.61 18.01
CA ARG A 219 -5.62 -5.99 18.43
C ARG A 219 -6.58 -6.20 17.26
N VAL A 220 -6.12 -6.87 16.22
CA VAL A 220 -6.99 -7.26 15.09
C VAL A 220 -8.03 -8.29 15.51
N PRO A 221 -9.18 -8.40 14.78
CA PRO A 221 -10.24 -9.35 15.09
C PRO A 221 -9.78 -10.81 15.15
N PRO A 222 -10.50 -11.69 15.87
CA PRO A 222 -10.09 -13.08 16.08
C PRO A 222 -9.87 -13.89 14.82
N ARG A 223 -10.73 -13.76 13.81
CA ARG A 223 -10.55 -14.48 12.52
C ARG A 223 -9.34 -13.97 11.75
N ARG A 224 -9.10 -12.64 11.78
CA ARG A 224 -7.91 -12.07 11.14
C ARG A 224 -6.62 -12.59 11.76
N ILE A 225 -6.50 -12.63 13.10
CA ILE A 225 -5.29 -13.12 13.74
C ILE A 225 -5.10 -14.63 13.54
N ALA A 226 -6.19 -15.41 13.47
CA ALA A 226 -6.13 -16.83 13.13
C ALA A 226 -5.55 -17.03 11.74
N PHE A 227 -6.08 -16.34 10.72
CA PHE A 227 -5.57 -16.35 9.36
C PHE A 227 -4.09 -15.95 9.27
N VAL A 228 -3.71 -14.85 9.94
CA VAL A 228 -2.32 -14.36 9.95
C VAL A 228 -1.36 -15.41 10.54
N ARG A 229 -1.76 -16.12 11.60
CA ARG A 229 -0.95 -17.20 12.20
C ARG A 229 -0.77 -18.38 11.26
N GLU A 230 -1.81 -18.76 10.53
CA GLU A 230 -1.76 -19.81 9.51
C GLU A 230 -0.84 -19.39 8.35
N ARG A 231 -1.02 -18.21 7.81
CA ARG A 231 -0.17 -17.65 6.76
C ARG A 231 1.31 -17.68 7.14
N PHE A 232 1.64 -17.35 8.40
CA PHE A 232 3.02 -17.41 8.88
C PHE A 232 3.62 -18.82 8.95
N ALA A 233 2.81 -19.86 9.05
CA ALA A 233 3.31 -21.22 9.03
C ALA A 233 3.92 -21.59 7.66
N LEU A 234 3.42 -20.98 6.58
CA LEU A 234 3.87 -21.18 5.21
C LEU A 234 4.90 -20.15 4.75
N THR A 235 4.98 -18.97 5.40
CA THR A 235 5.91 -17.91 5.04
C THR A 235 7.35 -18.28 5.42
N ARG A 236 8.27 -18.20 4.49
CA ARG A 236 9.69 -18.51 4.70
C ARG A 236 10.37 -17.45 5.54
N ARG A 237 11.10 -17.90 6.56
CA ARG A 237 11.84 -17.00 7.46
C ARG A 237 12.99 -16.29 6.78
N ASP A 238 13.66 -16.91 5.81
CA ASP A 238 14.73 -16.30 5.03
C ASP A 238 14.19 -15.14 4.18
N SER A 239 13.02 -15.30 3.52
CA SER A 239 12.35 -14.21 2.80
C SER A 239 12.09 -13.02 3.72
N VAL A 240 11.49 -13.23 4.89
CA VAL A 240 11.21 -12.14 5.85
C VAL A 240 12.49 -11.47 6.35
N ASN A 241 13.52 -12.26 6.67
CA ASN A 241 14.80 -11.72 7.16
C ASN A 241 15.49 -10.87 6.10
N ASP A 242 15.52 -11.33 4.86
CA ASP A 242 16.16 -10.62 3.76
C ASP A 242 15.38 -9.35 3.41
N ILE A 243 14.03 -9.39 3.36
CA ILE A 243 13.19 -8.21 3.14
C ILE A 243 13.41 -7.15 4.22
N VAL A 244 13.45 -7.54 5.50
CA VAL A 244 13.77 -6.59 6.58
C VAL A 244 15.17 -6.00 6.39
N GLY A 245 16.13 -6.80 5.92
CA GLY A 245 17.47 -6.32 5.55
C GLY A 245 17.45 -5.31 4.41
N LEU A 246 16.65 -5.55 3.37
CA LEU A 246 16.45 -4.63 2.24
C LEU A 246 15.85 -3.29 2.70
N MET A 247 14.86 -3.33 3.60
CA MET A 247 14.27 -2.13 4.20
C MET A 247 15.25 -1.32 5.06
N MET A 248 16.37 -1.91 5.47
CA MET A 248 17.46 -1.19 6.16
C MET A 248 18.41 -0.48 5.19
N THR A 249 18.34 -0.77 3.91
CA THR A 249 19.21 -0.23 2.86
C THR A 249 18.44 0.19 1.63
N THR A 250 17.24 0.74 1.83
CA THR A 250 16.33 1.15 0.74
C THR A 250 17.00 2.18 -0.15
N PRO A 251 17.06 1.95 -1.48
CA PRO A 251 17.58 2.95 -2.43
C PRO A 251 16.76 4.25 -2.38
N ASP A 252 17.44 5.37 -2.59
CA ASP A 252 16.75 6.65 -2.79
C ASP A 252 16.46 6.82 -4.28
N VAL A 253 15.19 6.81 -4.60
CA VAL A 253 14.65 7.02 -5.96
C VAL A 253 13.63 8.16 -5.99
N THR A 254 13.66 9.02 -4.97
CA THR A 254 12.67 10.09 -4.78
C THR A 254 12.60 11.03 -5.99
N ALA A 255 13.74 11.46 -6.50
CA ALA A 255 13.81 12.38 -7.65
C ALA A 255 13.32 11.72 -8.95
N GLU A 256 13.69 10.47 -9.17
CA GLU A 256 13.28 9.70 -10.35
C GLU A 256 11.78 9.40 -10.33
N VAL A 257 11.22 9.07 -9.17
CA VAL A 257 9.76 8.89 -8.98
C VAL A 257 9.01 10.21 -9.20
N HIS A 258 9.56 11.33 -8.68
CA HIS A 258 8.98 12.66 -8.93
C HIS A 258 8.89 12.98 -10.42
N ALA A 259 9.92 12.62 -11.17
CA ALA A 259 10.02 12.91 -12.61
C ALA A 259 9.00 12.13 -13.47
N GLN A 260 8.37 11.07 -12.93
CA GLN A 260 7.38 10.29 -13.67
C GLN A 260 6.04 11.05 -13.74
N PRO A 261 5.48 11.30 -14.95
CA PRO A 261 4.30 12.14 -15.15
C PRO A 261 2.97 11.38 -14.93
N ILE A 262 2.96 10.34 -14.10
CA ILE A 262 1.76 9.58 -13.75
C ILE A 262 1.14 10.07 -12.44
N PRO A 263 -0.18 9.91 -12.24
CA PRO A 263 -0.82 10.16 -10.95
C PRO A 263 -0.23 9.27 -9.84
N LYS A 264 0.03 9.88 -8.67
CA LYS A 264 0.59 9.20 -7.51
C LYS A 264 -0.21 9.51 -6.25
N LEU A 265 -0.46 8.49 -5.42
CA LEU A 265 -1.16 8.58 -4.16
C LEU A 265 -0.33 7.97 -3.04
N VAL A 266 -0.09 8.72 -1.98
CA VAL A 266 0.39 8.21 -0.69
C VAL A 266 -0.81 8.05 0.23
N ALA A 267 -1.14 6.81 0.59
CA ALA A 267 -2.32 6.42 1.35
C ALA A 267 -1.90 5.79 2.69
N VAL A 268 -2.24 6.41 3.82
CA VAL A 268 -1.71 6.00 5.13
C VAL A 268 -2.74 6.08 6.25
N GLY A 269 -2.55 5.32 7.31
CA GLY A 269 -3.31 5.47 8.55
C GLY A 269 -2.72 6.56 9.45
N MET A 270 -3.56 7.33 10.14
CA MET A 270 -3.11 8.33 11.12
C MET A 270 -2.32 7.71 12.29
N HIS A 271 -2.52 6.42 12.53
CA HIS A 271 -1.83 5.64 13.57
C HIS A 271 -0.79 4.69 12.97
N ASP A 272 -0.31 4.96 11.77
CA ASP A 272 0.75 4.19 11.11
C ASP A 272 2.06 4.21 11.91
N LEU A 273 3.00 3.35 11.51
CA LEU A 273 4.30 3.17 12.15
C LEU A 273 5.16 4.45 12.10
N TRP A 274 5.11 5.18 10.99
CA TRP A 274 5.82 6.45 10.80
C TRP A 274 4.91 7.64 11.09
N PRO A 275 5.49 8.81 11.46
CA PRO A 275 4.74 10.05 11.63
C PRO A 275 4.05 10.50 10.35
N THR A 276 2.83 11.03 10.47
CA THR A 276 2.06 11.54 9.32
C THR A 276 2.80 12.69 8.61
N GLU A 277 3.58 13.46 9.36
CA GLU A 277 4.39 14.56 8.86
C GLU A 277 5.50 14.07 7.91
N GLU A 278 6.11 12.91 8.18
CA GLU A 278 7.09 12.28 7.29
C GLU A 278 6.45 11.83 5.98
N TYR A 279 5.23 11.26 6.06
CA TYR A 279 4.45 10.93 4.87
C TYR A 279 4.06 12.16 4.05
N ALA A 280 3.70 13.27 4.70
CA ALA A 280 3.37 14.51 4.03
C ALA A 280 4.58 15.10 3.29
N ALA A 281 5.73 15.13 3.93
CA ALA A 281 6.98 15.57 3.32
C ALA A 281 7.38 14.68 2.13
N TYR A 282 7.21 13.37 2.28
CA TYR A 282 7.52 12.41 1.23
C TYR A 282 6.55 12.53 0.04
N ALA A 283 5.24 12.63 0.28
CA ALA A 283 4.23 12.82 -0.78
C ALA A 283 4.53 14.08 -1.60
N LEU A 284 4.86 15.18 -0.92
CA LEU A 284 5.29 16.42 -1.59
C LEU A 284 6.56 16.20 -2.44
N ALA A 285 7.55 15.50 -1.90
CA ALA A 285 8.83 15.26 -2.57
C ALA A 285 8.69 14.42 -3.87
N ILE A 286 7.72 13.48 -3.91
CA ILE A 286 7.48 12.67 -5.11
C ILE A 286 6.35 13.19 -6.00
N GLY A 287 5.73 14.33 -5.66
CA GLY A 287 4.61 14.91 -6.40
C GLY A 287 3.33 14.05 -6.33
N ALA A 288 3.03 13.46 -5.16
CA ALA A 288 1.86 12.63 -4.92
C ALA A 288 0.80 13.36 -4.08
N GLU A 289 -0.47 12.97 -4.25
CA GLU A 289 -1.49 13.30 -3.25
C GLU A 289 -1.26 12.51 -1.96
N LEU A 290 -1.63 13.10 -0.82
CA LEU A 290 -1.66 12.40 0.47
C LEU A 290 -3.11 12.18 0.92
N ARG A 291 -3.43 10.95 1.33
CA ARG A 291 -4.67 10.60 2.03
C ARG A 291 -4.34 9.93 3.36
N VAL A 292 -4.98 10.43 4.42
CA VAL A 292 -4.77 9.94 5.79
C VAL A 292 -6.11 9.40 6.32
N TYR A 293 -6.14 8.14 6.71
CA TYR A 293 -7.34 7.45 7.17
C TYR A 293 -7.32 7.26 8.70
N PRO A 294 -8.49 7.18 9.37
CA PRO A 294 -8.58 7.00 10.82
C PRO A 294 -8.28 5.55 11.24
N THR A 295 -7.11 5.05 10.87
CA THR A 295 -6.69 3.66 11.09
C THR A 295 -5.18 3.54 11.35
N GLY A 296 -4.69 2.28 11.49
CA GLY A 296 -3.27 1.93 11.61
C GLY A 296 -2.59 1.64 10.28
N HIS A 297 -1.69 0.65 10.28
CA HIS A 297 -0.81 0.31 9.13
C HIS A 297 -1.53 -0.35 7.96
N SER A 298 -2.76 -0.86 8.12
CA SER A 298 -3.48 -1.65 7.11
C SER A 298 -4.79 -0.99 6.64
N PRO A 299 -4.77 0.15 5.92
CA PRO A 299 -5.99 0.77 5.41
C PRO A 299 -6.77 -0.13 4.45
N CYS A 300 -6.11 -1.03 3.70
CA CYS A 300 -6.77 -2.01 2.83
C CYS A 300 -7.71 -2.97 3.57
N GLU A 301 -7.48 -3.20 4.87
CA GLU A 301 -8.29 -4.07 5.71
C GLU A 301 -9.34 -3.31 6.55
N THR A 302 -9.03 -2.09 6.94
CA THR A 302 -9.79 -1.36 7.97
C THR A 302 -10.51 -0.13 7.43
N THR A 303 -10.08 0.40 6.28
CA THR A 303 -10.70 1.53 5.58
C THR A 303 -10.75 1.29 4.06
N PRO A 304 -11.13 0.08 3.59
CA PRO A 304 -11.09 -0.27 2.17
C PRO A 304 -12.01 0.58 1.30
N HIS A 305 -13.17 1.02 1.81
CA HIS A 305 -14.10 1.85 1.05
C HIS A 305 -13.54 3.26 0.83
N GLN A 306 -12.97 3.88 1.86
CA GLN A 306 -12.32 5.18 1.73
C GLN A 306 -11.10 5.10 0.81
N LEU A 307 -10.23 4.08 0.99
CA LEU A 307 -9.05 3.87 0.15
C LEU A 307 -9.44 3.64 -1.31
N THR A 308 -10.40 2.75 -1.58
CA THR A 308 -10.87 2.47 -2.95
C THR A 308 -11.47 3.71 -3.60
N ARG A 309 -12.30 4.50 -2.89
CA ARG A 309 -12.85 5.76 -3.39
C ARG A 309 -11.73 6.71 -3.85
N ASP A 310 -10.70 6.90 -3.03
CA ASP A 310 -9.62 7.84 -3.32
C ASP A 310 -8.74 7.33 -4.46
N MET A 311 -8.52 6.01 -4.54
CA MET A 311 -7.86 5.39 -5.70
C MET A 311 -8.65 5.60 -6.99
N LEU A 312 -9.96 5.36 -6.98
CA LEU A 312 -10.81 5.57 -8.16
C LEU A 312 -10.83 7.03 -8.61
N ALA A 313 -10.82 7.98 -7.68
CA ALA A 313 -10.70 9.41 -8.01
C ALA A 313 -9.35 9.71 -8.70
N MET A 314 -8.25 9.13 -8.22
CA MET A 314 -6.93 9.26 -8.86
C MET A 314 -6.92 8.57 -10.24
N PHE A 315 -7.53 7.39 -10.40
CA PHE A 315 -7.57 6.66 -11.67
C PHE A 315 -8.28 7.47 -12.76
N ALA A 316 -9.34 8.19 -12.41
CA ALA A 316 -10.06 9.06 -13.33
C ALA A 316 -9.22 10.26 -13.83
N ALA A 317 -8.13 10.60 -13.14
CA ALA A 317 -7.19 11.64 -13.54
C ALA A 317 -6.00 11.08 -14.36
N ALA A 318 -5.91 9.76 -14.52
CA ALA A 318 -4.90 9.13 -15.36
C ALA A 318 -5.25 9.34 -16.85
N PRO A 319 -4.25 9.55 -17.72
CA PRO A 319 -4.45 9.81 -19.14
C PRO A 319 -5.00 8.60 -19.91
#